data_84c6a1c50c742d7b0fcfd345d71454aa
#
_entry.id   84c6a1c50c742d7b0fcfd345d71454aa
#
_cell.length_a   1.000
_cell.length_b   1.000
_cell.length_c   1.000
_cell.angle_alpha   90.00
_cell.angle_beta   90.00
_cell.angle_gamma   90.00
#
_symmetry.space_group_name_H-M   'P 1'
#
loop_
_entity.id
_entity.type
_entity.pdbx_description
1 polymer ?
#
loop_
_entity_poly.entity_id
_entity_poly.type
_entity_poly.pdbx_seq_one_letter_code
_entity_poly.pdbx_strand_id
1 'polypeptide(L)'
;IKDIKTKYYYEILSPTFQDFRLFPFRIDENVAASVHENISDSARDEMDKSFKLLNIDSWINNLPYGSQNYITSLFDNKGVSPSGGIGQKLALARSMYHKGKFIIMDEPTSALDPRSEQEIFENMLAITKDQTSLFISHRLSSTKYADKILVCNNGKIEESGSHYELIKENNLYKEMFDTQKDLYV
;
A
#
# COMPACT_ATOMS: atom_id res chain seq x y z
N ILE A 1 -3.23 10.92 22.12
CA ILE A 1 -3.68 9.58 21.73
C ILE A 1 -4.48 8.94 22.86
N LYS A 2 -4.05 9.04 24.14
CA LYS A 2 -4.75 8.38 25.28
C LYS A 2 -6.20 8.81 25.48
N ASP A 3 -6.59 9.99 24.99
CA ASP A 3 -7.95 10.57 25.19
C ASP A 3 -8.88 10.32 23.99
N ILE A 4 -8.41 9.67 22.93
CA ILE A 4 -9.21 9.34 21.75
C ILE A 4 -9.82 7.95 21.92
N LYS A 5 -11.15 7.84 21.81
CA LYS A 5 -11.81 6.54 21.83
C LYS A 5 -11.31 5.67 20.65
N THR A 6 -11.00 4.41 20.90
CA THR A 6 -10.43 3.46 19.94
C THR A 6 -11.20 3.42 18.60
N LYS A 7 -12.53 3.52 18.65
CA LYS A 7 -13.38 3.57 17.46
C LYS A 7 -12.98 4.70 16.50
N TYR A 8 -12.83 5.92 17.01
CA TYR A 8 -12.43 7.08 16.18
C TYR A 8 -11.01 6.96 15.63
N TYR A 9 -10.15 6.30 16.41
CA TYR A 9 -8.77 6.05 15.99
C TYR A 9 -8.74 5.14 14.76
N TYR A 10 -9.54 4.06 14.75
CA TYR A 10 -9.63 3.16 13.59
C TYR A 10 -10.29 3.82 12.37
N GLU A 11 -11.20 4.75 12.55
CA GLU A 11 -11.85 5.47 11.46
C GLU A 11 -10.88 6.42 10.70
N ILE A 12 -9.86 6.94 11.38
CA ILE A 12 -8.91 7.89 10.77
C ILE A 12 -7.65 7.22 10.20
N LEU A 13 -7.38 5.97 10.53
CA LEU A 13 -6.18 5.25 10.08
C LEU A 13 -6.48 4.30 8.93
N SER A 14 -5.64 4.32 7.91
CA SER A 14 -5.62 3.35 6.82
C SER A 14 -4.26 2.64 6.77
N PRO A 15 -4.04 1.60 7.59
CA PRO A 15 -2.77 0.90 7.60
C PRO A 15 -2.69 -0.19 6.52
N THR A 16 -1.51 -0.34 5.92
CA THR A 16 -1.09 -1.52 5.16
C THR A 16 0.15 -2.09 5.84
N PHE A 17 0.08 -3.32 6.28
CA PHE A 17 1.19 -4.01 6.96
C PHE A 17 2.02 -4.83 5.96
N GLN A 18 3.30 -5.02 6.25
CA GLN A 18 4.20 -5.86 5.47
C GLN A 18 3.71 -7.31 5.41
N ASP A 19 3.21 -7.83 6.52
CA ASP A 19 2.64 -9.18 6.67
C ASP A 19 1.12 -9.21 6.44
N PHE A 20 0.66 -8.45 5.44
CA PHE A 20 -0.76 -8.42 5.08
C PHE A 20 -1.32 -9.83 4.88
N ARG A 21 -2.61 -9.99 5.20
CA ARG A 21 -3.32 -11.24 4.95
C ARG A 21 -4.56 -11.01 4.10
N LEU A 22 -4.75 -11.90 3.15
CA LEU A 22 -5.99 -12.05 2.42
C LEU A 22 -6.78 -13.20 3.03
N PHE A 23 -8.07 -12.98 3.20
CA PHE A 23 -8.99 -13.97 3.72
C PHE A 23 -9.59 -14.79 2.57
N PRO A 24 -10.02 -16.06 2.82
CA PRO A 24 -10.60 -16.90 1.78
C PRO A 24 -12.04 -16.48 1.41
N PHE A 25 -12.30 -15.19 1.39
CA PHE A 25 -13.53 -14.54 0.97
C PHE A 25 -13.40 -13.98 -0.43
N ARG A 26 -14.40 -13.26 -0.92
CA ARG A 26 -14.33 -12.58 -2.22
C ARG A 26 -13.32 -11.46 -2.22
N ILE A 27 -12.89 -11.06 -3.40
CA ILE A 27 -11.96 -9.94 -3.56
C ILE A 27 -12.59 -8.64 -3.04
N ASP A 28 -13.84 -8.35 -3.41
CA ASP A 28 -14.57 -7.18 -2.92
C ASP A 28 -14.73 -7.17 -1.40
N GLU A 29 -15.02 -8.31 -0.78
CA GLU A 29 -15.09 -8.46 0.68
C GLU A 29 -13.73 -8.23 1.36
N ASN A 30 -12.65 -8.70 0.75
CA ASN A 30 -11.30 -8.44 1.22
C ASN A 30 -10.94 -6.97 1.19
N VAL A 31 -11.35 -6.25 0.15
CA VAL A 31 -11.06 -4.81 0.01
C VAL A 31 -11.95 -3.97 0.90
N ALA A 32 -13.25 -4.27 0.96
CA ALA A 32 -14.19 -3.56 1.82
C ALA A 32 -13.99 -3.87 3.31
N ALA A 33 -13.32 -4.97 3.65
CA ALA A 33 -13.30 -5.54 5.00
C ALA A 33 -14.73 -5.71 5.57
N SER A 34 -15.68 -6.10 4.71
CA SER A 34 -17.11 -6.23 5.02
C SER A 34 -17.72 -7.40 4.27
N VAL A 35 -18.85 -7.90 4.74
CA VAL A 35 -19.60 -8.97 4.08
C VAL A 35 -20.28 -8.48 2.81
N HIS A 36 -20.43 -9.39 1.84
CA HIS A 36 -20.92 -9.10 0.49
C HIS A 36 -22.26 -8.34 0.44
N GLU A 37 -23.21 -8.69 1.29
CA GLU A 37 -24.55 -8.06 1.32
C GLU A 37 -24.49 -6.56 1.65
N ASN A 38 -23.44 -6.11 2.30
CA ASN A 38 -23.23 -4.71 2.66
C ASN A 38 -22.44 -3.92 1.63
N ILE A 39 -22.02 -4.54 0.50
CA ILE A 39 -21.23 -3.89 -0.53
C ILE A 39 -22.15 -3.46 -1.66
N SER A 40 -22.43 -2.15 -1.73
CA SER A 40 -23.24 -1.56 -2.80
C SER A 40 -22.50 -1.52 -4.15
N ASP A 41 -23.23 -1.32 -5.24
CA ASP A 41 -22.64 -1.17 -6.57
C ASP A 41 -21.73 0.09 -6.61
N SER A 42 -22.14 1.19 -5.97
CA SER A 42 -21.30 2.38 -5.85
C SER A 42 -19.99 2.13 -5.09
N ALA A 43 -19.99 1.23 -4.12
CA ALA A 43 -18.80 0.82 -3.40
C ALA A 43 -17.85 0.01 -4.30
N ARG A 44 -18.41 -0.84 -5.18
CA ARG A 44 -17.61 -1.57 -6.19
C ARG A 44 -16.99 -0.64 -7.22
N ASP A 45 -17.73 0.37 -7.68
CA ASP A 45 -17.19 1.39 -8.59
C ASP A 45 -16.00 2.15 -7.98
N GLU A 46 -16.01 2.37 -6.66
CA GLU A 46 -14.86 2.96 -5.96
C GLU A 46 -13.68 2.00 -5.84
N MET A 47 -13.95 0.72 -5.60
CA MET A 47 -12.90 -0.31 -5.61
C MET A 47 -12.24 -0.42 -6.98
N ASP A 48 -13.02 -0.35 -8.06
CA ASP A 48 -12.52 -0.42 -9.44
C ASP A 48 -11.56 0.72 -9.76
N LYS A 49 -11.76 1.91 -9.18
CA LYS A 49 -10.77 3.01 -9.29
C LYS A 49 -9.44 2.61 -8.64
N SER A 50 -9.49 2.01 -7.45
CA SER A 50 -8.28 1.52 -6.76
C SER A 50 -7.61 0.40 -7.55
N PHE A 51 -8.37 -0.51 -8.14
CA PHE A 51 -7.83 -1.60 -8.97
C PHE A 51 -7.11 -1.08 -10.22
N LYS A 52 -7.66 -0.08 -10.89
CA LYS A 52 -7.01 0.59 -12.04
C LYS A 52 -5.72 1.27 -11.64
N LEU A 53 -5.72 2.01 -10.53
CA LEU A 53 -4.54 2.72 -10.02
C LEU A 53 -3.40 1.77 -9.60
N LEU A 54 -3.76 0.57 -9.16
CA LEU A 54 -2.82 -0.47 -8.79
C LEU A 54 -2.48 -1.43 -9.94
N ASN A 55 -3.01 -1.18 -11.14
CA ASN A 55 -2.80 -2.01 -12.33
C ASN A 55 -3.14 -3.50 -12.08
N ILE A 56 -4.28 -3.76 -11.44
CA ILE A 56 -4.84 -5.11 -11.23
C ILE A 56 -6.24 -5.29 -11.81
N ASP A 57 -6.80 -4.25 -12.38
CA ASP A 57 -8.12 -4.27 -13.01
C ASP A 57 -8.22 -5.32 -14.13
N SER A 58 -7.22 -5.39 -15.01
CA SER A 58 -7.18 -6.41 -16.07
C SER A 58 -7.15 -7.82 -15.50
N TRP A 59 -6.38 -8.06 -14.43
CA TRP A 59 -6.35 -9.37 -13.78
C TRP A 59 -7.71 -9.72 -13.18
N ILE A 60 -8.35 -8.77 -12.47
CA ILE A 60 -9.69 -8.97 -11.87
C ILE A 60 -10.75 -9.22 -12.96
N ASN A 61 -10.75 -8.43 -14.04
CA ASN A 61 -11.73 -8.53 -15.12
C ASN A 61 -11.63 -9.84 -15.91
N ASN A 62 -10.47 -10.51 -15.89
CA ASN A 62 -10.29 -11.83 -16.50
C ASN A 62 -10.75 -13.00 -15.59
N LEU A 63 -11.15 -12.73 -14.34
CA LEU A 63 -11.69 -13.75 -13.46
C LEU A 63 -13.16 -14.06 -13.80
N PRO A 64 -13.63 -15.30 -13.59
CA PRO A 64 -15.00 -15.71 -13.91
C PRO A 64 -16.09 -14.84 -13.29
N TYR A 65 -15.83 -14.27 -12.12
CA TYR A 65 -16.78 -13.45 -11.38
C TYR A 65 -16.23 -12.04 -11.04
N GLY A 66 -15.15 -11.60 -11.71
CA GLY A 66 -14.52 -10.30 -11.44
C GLY A 66 -14.13 -10.13 -9.97
N SER A 67 -14.46 -8.98 -9.38
CA SER A 67 -14.19 -8.71 -7.96
C SER A 67 -14.98 -9.58 -6.98
N GLN A 68 -16.02 -10.28 -7.44
CA GLN A 68 -16.79 -11.23 -6.64
C GLN A 68 -16.17 -12.64 -6.63
N ASN A 69 -15.03 -12.86 -7.29
CA ASN A 69 -14.35 -14.13 -7.26
C ASN A 69 -13.74 -14.38 -5.87
N TYR A 70 -13.86 -15.64 -5.39
CA TYR A 70 -13.26 -16.05 -4.11
C TYR A 70 -11.74 -16.12 -4.21
N ILE A 71 -11.08 -15.71 -3.12
CA ILE A 71 -9.66 -15.96 -2.90
C ILE A 71 -9.54 -17.37 -2.31
N THR A 72 -8.74 -18.20 -2.96
CA THR A 72 -8.60 -19.65 -2.75
C THR A 72 -9.84 -20.46 -3.16
N SER A 73 -9.63 -21.77 -3.38
CA SER A 73 -10.70 -22.72 -3.71
C SER A 73 -11.44 -23.28 -2.51
N LEU A 74 -11.31 -22.66 -1.32
CA LEU A 74 -11.90 -23.19 -0.10
C LEU A 74 -13.43 -23.19 -0.13
N PHE A 75 -14.03 -22.13 -0.69
CA PHE A 75 -15.49 -21.96 -0.75
C PHE A 75 -16.06 -22.05 -2.16
N ASP A 76 -15.22 -21.92 -3.18
CA ASP A 76 -15.62 -22.05 -4.58
C ASP A 76 -14.47 -22.67 -5.38
N ASN A 77 -14.75 -23.74 -6.14
CA ASN A 77 -13.76 -24.42 -6.97
C ASN A 77 -13.16 -23.54 -8.09
N LYS A 78 -13.82 -22.41 -8.42
CA LYS A 78 -13.30 -21.35 -9.29
C LYS A 78 -12.56 -20.26 -8.54
N GLY A 79 -12.36 -20.43 -7.24
CA GLY A 79 -11.55 -19.51 -6.44
C GLY A 79 -10.11 -19.45 -6.92
N VAL A 80 -9.46 -18.30 -6.77
CA VAL A 80 -8.12 -18.02 -7.27
C VAL A 80 -7.15 -17.79 -6.15
N SER A 81 -5.88 -18.16 -6.37
CA SER A 81 -4.78 -17.84 -5.45
C SER A 81 -3.95 -16.72 -6.08
N PRO A 82 -4.05 -15.47 -5.60
CA PRO A 82 -3.24 -14.37 -6.11
C PRO A 82 -1.75 -14.63 -5.92
N SER A 83 -0.92 -14.14 -6.85
CA SER A 83 0.52 -14.06 -6.61
C SER A 83 0.82 -13.10 -5.46
N GLY A 84 2.02 -13.15 -4.88
CA GLY A 84 2.43 -12.24 -3.81
C GLY A 84 2.24 -10.77 -4.19
N GLY A 85 2.63 -10.38 -5.42
CA GLY A 85 2.46 -9.02 -5.91
C GLY A 85 0.99 -8.60 -6.07
N ILE A 86 0.13 -9.47 -6.59
CA ILE A 86 -1.33 -9.20 -6.68
C ILE A 86 -1.93 -9.12 -5.26
N GLY A 87 -1.53 -10.02 -4.37
CA GLY A 87 -1.98 -9.99 -2.97
C GLY A 87 -1.63 -8.69 -2.26
N GLN A 88 -0.41 -8.19 -2.47
CA GLN A 88 0.03 -6.90 -1.91
C GLN A 88 -0.79 -5.72 -2.47
N LYS A 89 -1.05 -5.72 -3.77
CA LYS A 89 -1.90 -4.71 -4.42
C LYS A 89 -3.35 -4.75 -3.90
N LEU A 90 -3.90 -5.92 -3.61
CA LEU A 90 -5.23 -6.04 -2.96
C LEU A 90 -5.23 -5.49 -1.52
N ALA A 91 -4.15 -5.69 -0.76
CA ALA A 91 -4.01 -5.09 0.56
C ALA A 91 -3.90 -3.55 0.50
N LEU A 92 -3.19 -3.02 -0.50
CA LEU A 92 -3.15 -1.59 -0.79
C LEU A 92 -4.54 -1.04 -1.19
N ALA A 93 -5.28 -1.77 -2.05
CA ALA A 93 -6.64 -1.39 -2.43
C ALA A 93 -7.57 -1.28 -1.20
N ARG A 94 -7.40 -2.16 -0.20
CA ARG A 94 -8.12 -2.09 1.09
C ARG A 94 -7.85 -0.76 1.82
N SER A 95 -6.59 -0.38 1.97
CA SER A 95 -6.21 0.88 2.61
C SER A 95 -6.75 2.10 1.86
N MET A 96 -6.71 2.07 0.54
CA MET A 96 -7.24 3.15 -0.31
C MET A 96 -8.76 3.25 -0.22
N TYR A 97 -9.45 2.11 -0.23
CA TYR A 97 -10.91 2.06 -0.10
C TYR A 97 -11.39 2.59 1.26
N HIS A 98 -10.65 2.32 2.34
CA HIS A 98 -11.01 2.79 3.69
C HIS A 98 -11.01 4.31 3.83
N LYS A 99 -10.22 5.06 3.03
CA LYS A 99 -10.17 6.53 2.99
C LYS A 99 -9.88 7.20 4.34
N GLY A 100 -9.09 6.57 5.20
CA GLY A 100 -8.62 7.18 6.43
C GLY A 100 -7.81 8.44 6.15
N LYS A 101 -7.86 9.42 7.05
CA LYS A 101 -7.11 10.69 6.90
C LYS A 101 -5.61 10.52 7.07
N PHE A 102 -5.18 9.45 7.72
CA PHE A 102 -3.79 9.12 7.98
C PHE A 102 -3.48 7.72 7.45
N ILE A 103 -2.64 7.66 6.44
CA ILE A 103 -2.27 6.42 5.78
C ILE A 103 -0.91 5.97 6.30
N ILE A 104 -0.81 4.72 6.74
CA ILE A 104 0.45 4.10 7.17
C ILE A 104 0.72 2.91 6.27
N MET A 105 1.87 2.89 5.62
CA MET A 105 2.27 1.81 4.73
C MET A 105 3.65 1.29 5.14
N ASP A 106 3.67 0.04 5.56
CA ASP A 106 4.88 -0.66 5.96
C ASP A 106 5.32 -1.59 4.82
N GLU A 107 6.42 -1.21 4.16
CA GLU A 107 6.98 -1.88 2.98
C GLU A 107 5.93 -2.22 1.90
N PRO A 108 5.12 -1.25 1.43
CA PRO A 108 3.94 -1.50 0.61
C PRO A 108 4.24 -2.06 -0.78
N THR A 109 5.50 -2.13 -1.19
CA THR A 109 5.95 -2.57 -2.52
C THR A 109 6.99 -3.69 -2.46
N SER A 110 7.22 -4.29 -1.30
CA SER A 110 8.30 -5.29 -1.09
C SER A 110 8.20 -6.53 -2.00
N ALA A 111 6.99 -6.94 -2.39
CA ALA A 111 6.76 -8.08 -3.29
C ALA A 111 6.69 -7.70 -4.78
N LEU A 112 7.00 -6.45 -5.13
CA LEU A 112 6.93 -5.93 -6.49
C LEU A 112 8.33 -5.81 -7.11
N ASP A 113 8.39 -5.93 -8.45
CA ASP A 113 9.58 -5.59 -9.20
C ASP A 113 9.79 -4.06 -9.21
N PRO A 114 11.04 -3.57 -9.44
CA PRO A 114 11.36 -2.15 -9.32
C PRO A 114 10.54 -1.22 -10.23
N ARG A 115 10.15 -1.69 -11.42
CA ARG A 115 9.35 -0.88 -12.36
C ARG A 115 7.90 -0.75 -11.90
N SER A 116 7.30 -1.86 -11.50
CA SER A 116 5.94 -1.89 -10.92
C SER A 116 5.89 -1.10 -9.61
N GLU A 117 6.95 -1.15 -8.80
CA GLU A 117 7.07 -0.37 -7.58
C GLU A 117 6.99 1.12 -7.83
N GLN A 118 7.81 1.65 -8.75
CA GLN A 118 7.84 3.08 -9.05
C GLN A 118 6.47 3.57 -9.50
N GLU A 119 5.84 2.86 -10.44
CA GLU A 119 4.53 3.23 -10.98
C GLU A 119 3.45 3.26 -9.90
N ILE A 120 3.42 2.24 -9.05
CA ILE A 120 2.45 2.17 -7.95
C ILE A 120 2.71 3.26 -6.93
N PHE A 121 3.96 3.54 -6.61
CA PHE A 121 4.32 4.59 -5.66
C PHE A 121 3.88 5.98 -6.18
N GLU A 122 4.11 6.28 -7.45
CA GLU A 122 3.65 7.53 -8.09
C GLU A 122 2.11 7.64 -8.07
N ASN A 123 1.40 6.55 -8.37
CA ASN A 123 -0.05 6.50 -8.30
C ASN A 123 -0.56 6.70 -6.87
N MET A 124 0.08 6.08 -5.88
CA MET A 124 -0.27 6.24 -4.47
C MET A 124 -0.10 7.69 -3.99
N LEU A 125 1.00 8.35 -4.36
CA LEU A 125 1.22 9.76 -4.03
C LEU A 125 0.14 10.66 -4.62
N ALA A 126 -0.29 10.40 -5.85
CA ALA A 126 -1.36 11.18 -6.49
C ALA A 126 -2.69 11.09 -5.72
N ILE A 127 -2.99 9.92 -5.13
CA ILE A 127 -4.23 9.67 -4.38
C ILE A 127 -4.15 10.25 -2.97
N THR A 128 -2.98 10.16 -2.35
CA THR A 128 -2.76 10.58 -0.95
C THR A 128 -2.45 12.07 -0.80
N LYS A 129 -2.50 12.84 -1.90
CA LYS A 129 -2.11 14.25 -1.95
C LYS A 129 -2.80 15.12 -0.89
N ASP A 130 -4.06 14.82 -0.55
CA ASP A 130 -4.83 15.54 0.45
C ASP A 130 -4.87 14.82 1.81
N GLN A 131 -4.00 13.83 2.02
CA GLN A 131 -3.94 13.01 3.22
C GLN A 131 -2.52 13.04 3.81
N THR A 132 -2.41 12.82 5.10
CA THR A 132 -1.11 12.58 5.72
C THR A 132 -0.72 11.11 5.52
N SER A 133 0.43 10.86 4.90
CA SER A 133 0.90 9.50 4.66
C SER A 133 2.28 9.27 5.28
N LEU A 134 2.44 8.13 5.90
CA LEU A 134 3.70 7.62 6.43
C LEU A 134 4.09 6.35 5.68
N PHE A 135 5.22 6.39 5.01
CA PHE A 135 5.79 5.23 4.31
C PHE A 135 7.02 4.74 5.08
N ILE A 136 7.03 3.47 5.39
CA ILE A 136 8.21 2.79 5.91
C ILE A 136 8.77 1.96 4.75
N SER A 137 10.02 2.21 4.39
CA SER A 137 10.67 1.51 3.29
C SER A 137 12.17 1.37 3.53
N HIS A 138 12.70 0.24 3.13
CA HIS A 138 14.13 0.04 3.00
C HIS A 138 14.63 0.32 1.56
N ARG A 139 13.72 0.63 0.63
CA ARG A 139 14.03 0.98 -0.77
C ARG A 139 14.07 2.49 -0.92
N LEU A 140 15.27 3.03 -1.04
CA LEU A 140 15.50 4.47 -1.05
C LEU A 140 15.12 5.15 -2.37
N SER A 141 14.89 4.40 -3.45
CA SER A 141 14.41 4.92 -4.73
C SER A 141 13.10 5.69 -4.62
N SER A 142 12.23 5.28 -3.69
CA SER A 142 10.93 5.90 -3.44
C SER A 142 11.00 7.11 -2.49
N THR A 143 12.05 7.23 -1.67
CA THR A 143 12.15 8.31 -0.67
C THR A 143 12.25 9.71 -1.26
N LYS A 144 12.73 9.83 -2.51
CA LYS A 144 12.84 11.12 -3.23
C LYS A 144 11.50 11.83 -3.42
N TYR A 145 10.38 11.12 -3.30
CA TYR A 145 9.03 11.65 -3.46
C TYR A 145 8.41 12.12 -2.14
N ALA A 146 9.03 11.82 -1.01
CA ALA A 146 8.52 12.22 0.30
C ALA A 146 8.83 13.68 0.59
N ASP A 147 7.86 14.40 1.18
CA ASP A 147 8.07 15.78 1.66
C ASP A 147 9.10 15.83 2.79
N LYS A 148 9.12 14.78 3.62
CA LYS A 148 10.04 14.65 4.75
C LYS A 148 10.47 13.21 4.94
N ILE A 149 11.76 13.00 5.09
CA ILE A 149 12.38 11.71 5.39
C ILE A 149 12.86 11.73 6.83
N LEU A 150 12.63 10.63 7.53
CA LEU A 150 13.17 10.37 8.87
C LEU A 150 14.08 9.14 8.77
N VAL A 151 15.37 9.33 9.00
CA VAL A 151 16.34 8.23 9.01
C VAL A 151 16.45 7.70 10.43
N CYS A 152 16.02 6.45 10.60
CA CYS A 152 16.02 5.78 11.90
C CYS A 152 17.25 4.86 12.02
N ASN A 153 18.01 5.02 13.07
CA ASN A 153 19.14 4.15 13.40
C ASN A 153 19.17 3.87 14.91
N ASN A 154 19.36 2.61 15.29
CA ASN A 154 19.43 2.18 16.70
C ASN A 154 18.25 2.69 17.57
N GLY A 155 17.03 2.72 17.01
CA GLY A 155 15.81 3.15 17.71
C GLY A 155 15.68 4.66 17.92
N LYS A 156 16.48 5.46 17.21
CA LYS A 156 16.43 6.94 17.26
C LYS A 156 16.32 7.50 15.84
N ILE A 157 15.73 8.69 15.73
CA ILE A 157 15.79 9.48 14.49
C ILE A 157 17.16 10.16 14.48
N GLU A 158 18.01 9.80 13.55
CA GLU A 158 19.37 10.31 13.40
C GLU A 158 19.43 11.51 12.47
N GLU A 159 18.68 11.44 11.37
CA GLU A 159 18.58 12.50 10.39
C GLU A 159 17.13 12.77 10.02
N SER A 160 16.81 14.00 9.65
CA SER A 160 15.50 14.33 9.12
C SER A 160 15.58 15.52 8.16
N GLY A 161 14.92 15.41 6.98
CA GLY A 161 14.92 16.44 5.96
C GLY A 161 14.25 15.94 4.68
N SER A 162 14.26 16.74 3.63
CA SER A 162 13.91 16.31 2.29
C SER A 162 15.06 15.50 1.67
N HIS A 163 14.77 14.77 0.61
CA HIS A 163 15.80 14.06 -0.17
C HIS A 163 16.94 14.99 -0.60
N TYR A 164 16.61 16.19 -1.07
CA TYR A 164 17.59 17.16 -1.57
C TYR A 164 18.48 17.77 -0.48
N GLU A 165 17.99 17.83 0.75
CA GLU A 165 18.78 18.28 1.91
C GLU A 165 19.73 17.16 2.34
N LEU A 166 19.19 15.97 2.58
CA LEU A 166 19.94 14.83 3.12
C LEU A 166 21.01 14.31 2.14
N ILE A 167 20.76 14.35 0.84
CA ILE A 167 21.77 13.88 -0.14
C ILE A 167 22.99 14.82 -0.23
N LYS A 168 22.88 16.09 0.19
CA LYS A 168 24.00 17.03 0.23
C LYS A 168 24.88 16.85 1.44
N GLU A 169 24.31 16.36 2.53
CA GLU A 169 25.04 16.03 3.73
C GLU A 169 25.72 14.67 3.54
N ASN A 170 26.99 14.56 3.86
CA ASN A 170 27.73 13.31 3.68
C ASN A 170 27.53 12.36 4.86
N ASN A 171 26.26 12.08 5.19
CA ASN A 171 25.80 11.35 6.37
C ASN A 171 25.18 10.00 5.99
N LEU A 172 24.56 9.31 6.93
CA LEU A 172 24.01 7.96 6.81
C LEU A 172 23.01 7.82 5.65
N TYR A 173 22.10 8.80 5.46
CA TYR A 173 21.13 8.75 4.37
C TYR A 173 21.80 8.66 3.00
N LYS A 174 22.81 9.50 2.77
CA LYS A 174 23.55 9.50 1.51
C LYS A 174 24.31 8.21 1.29
N GLU A 175 24.98 7.68 2.31
CA GLU A 175 25.69 6.41 2.26
C GLU A 175 24.74 5.27 1.85
N MET A 176 23.57 5.18 2.50
CA MET A 176 22.54 4.20 2.18
C MET A 176 22.02 4.36 0.76
N PHE A 177 21.77 5.61 0.33
CA PHE A 177 21.25 5.90 -1.00
C PHE A 177 22.24 5.53 -2.11
N ASP A 178 23.50 5.92 -1.97
CA ASP A 178 24.57 5.61 -2.93
C ASP A 178 24.79 4.10 -3.02
N THR A 179 24.83 3.39 -1.88
CA THR A 179 24.96 1.93 -1.85
C THR A 179 23.83 1.23 -2.60
N GLN A 180 22.58 1.68 -2.43
CA GLN A 180 21.45 1.07 -3.16
C GLN A 180 21.46 1.42 -4.64
N LYS A 181 21.83 2.63 -5.01
CA LYS A 181 21.93 3.03 -6.42
C LYS A 181 22.85 2.10 -7.20
N ASP A 182 23.97 1.69 -6.61
CA ASP A 182 24.94 0.80 -7.26
C ASP A 182 24.43 -0.64 -7.43
N LEU A 183 23.39 -1.04 -6.68
CA LEU A 183 22.77 -2.37 -6.80
C LEU A 183 21.71 -2.46 -7.91
N TYR A 184 21.26 -1.32 -8.45
CA TYR A 184 20.21 -1.25 -9.48
C TYR A 184 20.72 -0.78 -10.86
N VAL A 185 22.04 -0.76 -11.08
CA VAL A 185 22.69 -0.43 -12.38
C VAL A 185 23.04 -1.74 -13.14
#